data_7e6fb92b157bec8dbcfffc9a759237f2
#
_entry.id   7e6fb92b157bec8dbcfffc9a759237f2
#
_cell.length_a   1.000
_cell.length_b   1.000
_cell.length_c   1.000
_cell.angle_alpha   90.00
_cell.angle_beta   90.00
_cell.angle_gamma   90.00
#
_symmetry.space_group_name_H-M   'P 1'
#
loop_
_entity.id
_entity.type
_entity.pdbx_description
1 polymer ?
#
loop_
_entity_poly.entity_id
_entity_poly.type
_entity_poly.pdbx_seq_one_letter_code
_entity_poly.pdbx_strand_id
1 'polypeptide(L)'
;MVASKHRLRPNPDVVDTLLDGQETVLLHLESKLYYSLNLTGTRIWQGLKGGLTLGEISLQLQNEFAVEAEIADRSVLRLTNELHQQKLVESTQE
;
A
#
# COMPACT_ATOMS: atom_id res chain seq x y z
N MET A 1 16.14 1.08 0.37
CA MET A 1 15.58 2.43 0.29
C MET A 1 14.42 2.50 -0.67
N VAL A 2 13.36 3.19 -0.28
CA VAL A 2 12.19 3.36 -1.13
C VAL A 2 12.52 4.36 -2.24
N ALA A 3 12.19 4.01 -3.48
CA ALA A 3 12.34 4.93 -4.60
C ALA A 3 11.24 5.98 -4.50
N SER A 4 11.59 7.20 -4.08
CA SER A 4 10.60 8.18 -3.69
C SER A 4 9.68 8.60 -4.84
N LYS A 5 10.12 8.45 -6.09
CA LYS A 5 9.28 8.82 -7.23
C LYS A 5 8.50 7.65 -7.80
N HIS A 6 8.66 6.47 -7.24
CA HIS A 6 7.98 5.28 -7.75
C HIS A 6 6.52 5.34 -7.33
N ARG A 7 5.63 4.95 -8.24
CA ARG A 7 4.20 4.84 -7.97
C ARG A 7 3.71 3.46 -8.34
N LEU A 8 2.78 2.99 -7.55
CA LEU A 8 2.06 1.75 -7.83
C LEU A 8 0.59 2.08 -7.79
N ARG A 9 -0.19 1.31 -8.51
CA ARG A 9 -1.64 1.49 -8.48
C ARG A 9 -2.29 0.16 -8.15
N PRO A 10 -3.47 0.18 -7.53
CA PRO A 10 -4.21 -1.07 -7.30
C PRO A 10 -4.53 -1.76 -8.62
N ASN A 11 -4.44 -3.08 -8.61
CA ASN A 11 -4.87 -3.88 -9.74
C ASN A 11 -6.37 -3.67 -9.93
N PRO A 12 -6.86 -3.42 -11.17
CA PRO A 12 -8.31 -3.21 -11.38
C PRO A 12 -9.17 -4.39 -10.96
N ASP A 13 -8.60 -5.59 -10.88
CA ASP A 13 -9.34 -6.78 -10.48
C ASP A 13 -9.35 -6.99 -8.96
N VAL A 14 -8.93 -6.01 -8.19
CA VAL A 14 -8.93 -6.09 -6.73
C VAL A 14 -10.05 -5.22 -6.17
N VAL A 15 -10.86 -5.83 -5.31
CA VAL A 15 -11.89 -5.12 -4.55
C VAL A 15 -11.37 -4.91 -3.14
N ASP A 16 -11.48 -3.69 -2.64
CA ASP A 16 -11.07 -3.40 -1.27
C ASP A 16 -12.29 -3.06 -0.44
N THR A 17 -12.28 -3.52 0.81
CA THR A 17 -13.33 -3.23 1.77
C THR A 17 -12.70 -2.70 3.05
N LEU A 18 -13.06 -1.48 3.41
CA LEU A 18 -12.54 -0.86 4.63
C LEU A 18 -13.45 -1.25 5.79
N LEU A 19 -12.85 -1.82 6.83
CA LEU A 19 -13.56 -2.25 8.02
C LEU A 19 -13.29 -1.27 9.16
N ASP A 20 -14.33 -0.60 9.62
CA ASP A 20 -14.26 0.31 10.77
C ASP A 20 -13.20 1.40 10.62
N GLY A 21 -12.78 1.71 9.40
CA GLY A 21 -11.81 2.76 9.14
C GLY A 21 -10.38 2.40 9.48
N GLN A 22 -10.12 1.18 9.95
CA GLN A 22 -8.79 0.81 10.43
C GLN A 22 -8.19 -0.39 9.74
N GLU A 23 -9.01 -1.26 9.19
CA GLU A 23 -8.53 -2.46 8.52
C GLU A 23 -9.12 -2.53 7.13
N THR A 24 -8.38 -3.13 6.22
CA THR A 24 -8.85 -3.30 4.85
C THR A 24 -8.69 -4.75 4.47
N VAL A 25 -9.69 -5.28 3.78
CA VAL A 25 -9.61 -6.61 3.17
C VAL A 25 -9.57 -6.43 1.67
N LEU A 26 -8.58 -7.03 1.04
CA LEU A 26 -8.44 -7.02 -0.41
C LEU A 26 -8.87 -8.37 -0.95
N LEU A 27 -9.67 -8.35 -2.00
CA LEU A 27 -10.06 -9.58 -2.70
C LEU A 27 -9.62 -9.47 -4.14
N HIS A 28 -8.77 -10.39 -4.57
CA HIS A 28 -8.38 -10.48 -5.97
C HIS A 28 -9.43 -11.31 -6.69
N LEU A 29 -10.15 -10.70 -7.62
CA LEU A 29 -11.30 -11.37 -8.24
C LEU A 29 -10.91 -12.57 -9.08
N GLU A 30 -9.74 -12.53 -9.71
CA GLU A 30 -9.29 -13.61 -10.56
C GLU A 30 -8.84 -14.82 -9.75
N SER A 31 -7.94 -14.59 -8.79
CA SER A 31 -7.37 -15.68 -7.99
C SER A 31 -8.26 -16.09 -6.83
N LYS A 32 -9.23 -15.23 -6.47
CA LYS A 32 -10.13 -15.46 -5.32
C LYS A 32 -9.41 -15.48 -3.99
N LEU A 33 -8.21 -14.88 -3.92
CA LEU A 33 -7.46 -14.80 -2.68
C LEU A 33 -7.75 -13.52 -1.95
N TYR A 34 -7.80 -13.61 -0.63
CA TYR A 34 -7.97 -12.47 0.26
C TYR A 34 -6.64 -12.05 0.86
N TYR A 35 -6.51 -10.77 1.13
CA TYR A 35 -5.34 -10.23 1.81
C TYR A 35 -5.81 -9.17 2.78
N SER A 36 -5.43 -9.30 4.05
CA SER A 36 -5.86 -8.37 5.09
C SER A 36 -4.76 -7.36 5.39
N LEU A 37 -5.16 -6.11 5.56
CA LEU A 37 -4.25 -5.01 5.89
C LEU A 37 -4.62 -4.46 7.26
N ASN A 38 -3.60 -4.29 8.11
CA ASN A 38 -3.80 -3.61 9.38
C ASN A 38 -3.86 -2.09 9.15
N LEU A 39 -3.87 -1.31 10.23
CA LEU A 39 -3.99 0.13 10.11
C LEU A 39 -2.90 0.74 9.23
N THR A 40 -1.64 0.37 9.49
CA THR A 40 -0.53 0.89 8.69
C THR A 40 -0.68 0.50 7.23
N GLY A 41 -1.00 -0.77 6.97
CA GLY A 41 -1.21 -1.24 5.61
C GLY A 41 -2.36 -0.56 4.93
N THR A 42 -3.43 -0.27 5.68
CA THR A 42 -4.58 0.46 5.16
C THR A 42 -4.16 1.85 4.70
N ARG A 43 -3.35 2.54 5.49
CA ARG A 43 -2.87 3.87 5.09
C ARG A 43 -2.02 3.81 3.84
N ILE A 44 -1.15 2.80 3.75
CA ILE A 44 -0.32 2.62 2.55
C ILE A 44 -1.22 2.37 1.34
N TRP A 45 -2.20 1.49 1.48
CA TRP A 45 -3.13 1.19 0.38
C TRP A 45 -3.89 2.43 -0.07
N GLN A 46 -4.37 3.22 0.88
CA GLN A 46 -5.09 4.46 0.56
C GLN A 46 -4.19 5.43 -0.20
N GLY A 47 -2.92 5.50 0.18
CA GLY A 47 -1.97 6.34 -0.55
C GLY A 47 -1.77 5.87 -1.97
N LEU A 48 -1.66 4.56 -2.17
CA LEU A 48 -1.52 4.01 -3.52
C LEU A 48 -2.75 4.33 -4.37
N LYS A 49 -3.93 4.18 -3.80
CA LYS A 49 -5.17 4.51 -4.51
C LYS A 49 -5.22 5.99 -4.87
N GLY A 50 -4.68 6.83 -4.03
CA GLY A 50 -4.66 8.26 -4.26
C GLY A 50 -3.61 8.73 -5.23
N GLY A 51 -2.77 7.83 -5.74
CA GLY A 51 -1.76 8.19 -6.71
C GLY A 51 -0.48 8.75 -6.13
N LEU A 52 -0.27 8.56 -4.83
CA LEU A 52 0.94 9.07 -4.18
C LEU A 52 2.15 8.22 -4.55
N THR A 53 3.31 8.86 -4.56
CA THR A 53 4.56 8.12 -4.68
C THR A 53 4.84 7.38 -3.39
N LEU A 54 5.71 6.38 -3.45
CA LEU A 54 6.10 5.65 -2.25
C LEU A 54 6.74 6.57 -1.22
N GLY A 55 7.50 7.57 -1.67
CA GLY A 55 8.10 8.53 -0.75
C GLY A 55 7.05 9.38 -0.04
N GLU A 56 6.02 9.78 -0.78
CA GLU A 56 4.93 10.56 -0.18
C GLU A 56 4.17 9.73 0.86
N ILE A 57 3.95 8.46 0.56
CA ILE A 57 3.28 7.56 1.50
C ILE A 57 4.13 7.41 2.77
N SER A 58 5.44 7.23 2.60
CA SER A 58 6.33 7.13 3.75
C SER A 58 6.26 8.38 4.61
N LEU A 59 6.23 9.55 3.97
CA LEU A 59 6.15 10.80 4.71
C LEU A 59 4.86 10.91 5.50
N GLN A 60 3.73 10.47 4.91
CA GLN A 60 2.47 10.46 5.63
C GLN A 60 2.53 9.54 6.85
N LEU A 61 3.15 8.37 6.72
CA LEU A 61 3.29 7.46 7.85
C LEU A 61 4.12 8.09 8.96
N GLN A 62 5.18 8.80 8.60
CA GLN A 62 6.01 9.47 9.58
C GLN A 62 5.21 10.48 10.38
N ASN A 63 4.34 11.22 9.70
CA ASN A 63 3.54 12.24 10.36
C ASN A 63 2.41 11.65 11.19
N GLU A 64 1.74 10.63 10.65
CA GLU A 64 0.57 10.07 11.34
C GLU A 64 0.98 9.24 12.54
N PHE A 65 2.03 8.45 12.42
CA PHE A 65 2.42 7.51 13.47
C PHE A 65 3.65 7.94 14.25
N ALA A 66 4.19 9.12 13.95
CA ALA A 66 5.36 9.65 14.64
C ALA A 66 6.52 8.67 14.62
N VAL A 67 6.76 8.01 13.49
CA VAL A 67 7.87 7.08 13.33
C VAL A 67 8.96 7.71 12.50
N GLU A 68 10.16 7.16 12.63
CA GLU A 68 11.31 7.65 11.87
C GLU A 68 11.20 7.27 10.40
N ALA A 69 11.87 8.04 9.57
CA ALA A 69 11.83 7.83 8.12
C ALA A 69 12.24 6.42 7.74
N GLU A 70 13.28 5.90 8.39
CA GLU A 70 13.78 4.57 8.07
C GLU A 70 12.72 3.49 8.32
N ILE A 71 11.99 3.63 9.43
CA ILE A 71 10.94 2.68 9.77
C ILE A 71 9.78 2.78 8.78
N ALA A 72 9.38 4.01 8.45
CA ALA A 72 8.30 4.21 7.49
C ALA A 72 8.67 3.66 6.13
N ASP A 73 9.89 3.95 5.65
CA ASP A 73 10.36 3.46 4.37
C ASP A 73 10.35 1.94 4.32
N ARG A 74 10.81 1.31 5.40
CA ARG A 74 10.85 -0.15 5.46
C ARG A 74 9.46 -0.75 5.40
N SER A 75 8.51 -0.14 6.11
CA SER A 75 7.13 -0.62 6.12
C SER A 75 6.50 -0.50 4.73
N VAL A 76 6.71 0.64 4.07
CA VAL A 76 6.16 0.84 2.72
C VAL A 76 6.77 -0.16 1.75
N LEU A 77 8.10 -0.31 1.79
CA LEU A 77 8.79 -1.20 0.85
C LEU A 77 8.37 -2.65 1.06
N ARG A 78 8.29 -3.09 2.31
CA ARG A 78 7.92 -4.48 2.58
C ARG A 78 6.51 -4.79 2.10
N LEU A 79 5.57 -3.92 2.44
CA LEU A 79 4.19 -4.17 2.06
C LEU A 79 3.99 -4.08 0.55
N THR A 80 4.58 -3.07 -0.09
CA THR A 80 4.39 -2.94 -1.54
C THR A 80 5.02 -4.10 -2.29
N ASN A 81 6.13 -4.64 -1.78
CA ASN A 81 6.69 -5.85 -2.38
C ASN A 81 5.75 -7.04 -2.26
N GLU A 82 5.13 -7.22 -1.10
CA GLU A 82 4.17 -8.30 -0.90
C GLU A 82 2.96 -8.13 -1.81
N LEU A 83 2.43 -6.91 -1.87
CA LEU A 83 1.28 -6.65 -2.72
C LEU A 83 1.60 -6.92 -4.19
N HIS A 84 2.79 -6.54 -4.60
CA HIS A 84 3.20 -6.76 -5.97
C HIS A 84 3.35 -8.25 -6.27
N GLN A 85 3.90 -9.02 -5.35
CA GLN A 85 4.05 -10.45 -5.52
C GLN A 85 2.70 -11.16 -5.61
N GLN A 86 1.70 -10.64 -4.87
CA GLN A 86 0.36 -11.21 -4.92
C GLN A 86 -0.48 -10.64 -6.07
N LYS A 87 0.12 -9.80 -6.90
CA LYS A 87 -0.54 -9.18 -8.04
C LYS A 87 -1.71 -8.29 -7.63
N LEU A 88 -1.61 -7.73 -6.44
CA LEU A 88 -2.64 -6.82 -5.94
C LEU A 88 -2.40 -5.38 -6.36
N VAL A 89 -1.19 -5.06 -6.79
CA VAL A 89 -0.85 -3.75 -7.33
C VAL A 89 -0.04 -3.91 -8.60
N GLU A 90 -0.01 -2.85 -9.40
CA GLU A 90 0.76 -2.80 -10.64
C GLU A 90 1.66 -1.58 -10.62
N SER A 91 2.80 -1.69 -11.31
CA SER A 91 3.67 -0.54 -11.47
C SER A 91 3.08 0.40 -12.51
N THR A 92 3.08 1.71 -12.19
CA THR A 92 2.66 2.73 -13.14
C THR A 92 3.85 3.40 -13.81
N GLN A 93 5.04 2.94 -13.50
CA GLN A 93 6.24 3.55 -14.04
C GLN A 93 6.33 3.29 -15.53
N GLU A 94 6.69 4.34 -16.23
CA GLU A 94 6.87 4.28 -17.67
C GLU A 94 8.25 3.79 -18.04
#